data_dbc8ba48a0317b7942789f84d4ae4a15
#
_entry.id   dbc8ba48a0317b7942789f84d4ae4a15
#
_cell.length_a   1.000
_cell.length_b   1.000
_cell.length_c   1.000
_cell.angle_alpha   90.00
_cell.angle_beta   90.00
_cell.angle_gamma   90.00
#
_symmetry.space_group_name_H-M   'P 1'
#
loop_
_entity.id
_entity.type
_entity.pdbx_description
1 polymer ?
#
loop_
_entity_poly.entity_id
_entity_poly.type
_entity_poly.pdbx_seq_one_letter_code
_entity_poly.pdbx_strand_id
1 'polypeptide(L)'
;MPSVDTASAILRALSALGVTHVLYCPGSRSAPFAYALESGAFGGQARPVLDERSAGFLAVGLARAGALPAVIVTSGTAVAELAPAVLEASHARLPLLAVTADRPGELRGVGASQATDQSRLFATHARACIGLEAQEPSVALAGHVSRAVAAAVGAPTGAPGPVQINVEFRDPLTPAEADARGEEEQPVRATRVSVSAPTLLRWEEAVGEASAGLIIAGEGASTRARLWSQASGFPLLSEPASGAWAGGGVTPYEQSIVAGTLGRDVDTVVVTGRPTLSRPIHALLARPDVRVVVVDQHAPWTDISGNASTVVADLAPPTRPCGAVAAWAARVREACELAGRRIGDLLAAGSGRTMIDLARAVARASDGPLVLGASNPVRAFDLAVPSLEGRAVHSNRGQAGIDGTIATSVGVALGSASSRSADGGGRVTAVMGDLTLCHDASSLALAAATHSDLDIVLADDNGGGIFATLEHGAAASRDAYDRWFGLAQSVDYAALATAYGVSFARADTPEELSSILATSAPGPRMIHAPVERAAHLYGAIRDILR
;
A
#
# COMPACT_ATOMS: atom_id res chain seq x y z
N MET A 1 34.75 -9.54 -12.97
CA MET A 1 34.45 -10.43 -11.82
C MET A 1 33.61 -11.60 -12.31
N PRO A 2 33.81 -12.83 -11.79
CA PRO A 2 32.88 -13.94 -12.02
C PRO A 2 31.44 -13.56 -11.62
N SER A 3 30.45 -14.24 -12.19
CA SER A 3 29.03 -13.88 -11.97
C SER A 3 28.59 -13.99 -10.51
N VAL A 4 29.08 -15.00 -9.78
CA VAL A 4 28.77 -15.17 -8.34
C VAL A 4 29.39 -14.06 -7.49
N ASP A 5 30.63 -13.63 -7.80
CA ASP A 5 31.29 -12.53 -7.09
C ASP A 5 30.58 -11.20 -7.34
N THR A 6 30.13 -10.97 -8.58
CA THR A 6 29.32 -9.81 -8.93
C THR A 6 28.03 -9.79 -8.11
N ALA A 7 27.32 -10.92 -8.03
CA ALA A 7 26.12 -11.06 -7.22
C ALA A 7 26.39 -10.82 -5.72
N SER A 8 27.49 -11.38 -5.20
CA SER A 8 27.93 -11.19 -3.82
C SER A 8 28.24 -9.72 -3.51
N ALA A 9 28.93 -9.02 -4.41
CA ALA A 9 29.22 -7.60 -4.25
C ALA A 9 27.95 -6.73 -4.24
N ILE A 10 26.98 -7.04 -5.12
CA ILE A 10 25.68 -6.36 -5.13
C ILE A 10 24.95 -6.59 -3.80
N LEU A 11 24.83 -7.82 -3.33
CA LEU A 11 24.13 -8.16 -2.09
C LEU A 11 24.75 -7.49 -0.87
N ARG A 12 26.09 -7.47 -0.78
CA ARG A 12 26.80 -6.74 0.29
C ARG A 12 26.56 -5.24 0.22
N ALA A 13 26.54 -4.65 -0.98
CA ALA A 13 26.23 -3.23 -1.18
C ALA A 13 24.81 -2.92 -0.75
N LEU A 14 23.82 -3.73 -1.15
CA LEU A 14 22.42 -3.59 -0.74
C LEU A 14 22.27 -3.67 0.78
N SER A 15 22.93 -4.65 1.41
CA SER A 15 22.94 -4.82 2.88
C SER A 15 23.54 -3.59 3.59
N ALA A 16 24.69 -3.11 3.13
CA ALA A 16 25.37 -1.92 3.69
C ALA A 16 24.53 -0.63 3.55
N LEU A 17 23.65 -0.57 2.56
CA LEU A 17 22.75 0.57 2.29
C LEU A 17 21.40 0.47 3.00
N GLY A 18 21.17 -0.58 3.79
CA GLY A 18 19.98 -0.71 4.61
C GLY A 18 18.83 -1.47 3.94
N VAL A 19 19.08 -2.18 2.84
CA VAL A 19 18.11 -3.17 2.33
C VAL A 19 17.94 -4.25 3.38
N THR A 20 16.71 -4.48 3.80
CA THR A 20 16.38 -5.37 4.93
C THR A 20 15.90 -6.75 4.48
N HIS A 21 15.31 -6.82 3.30
CA HIS A 21 14.71 -8.04 2.75
C HIS A 21 15.11 -8.25 1.30
N VAL A 22 15.46 -9.48 0.96
CA VAL A 22 15.66 -9.96 -0.41
C VAL A 22 14.66 -11.07 -0.70
N LEU A 23 13.83 -10.87 -1.72
CA LEU A 23 12.89 -11.84 -2.24
C LEU A 23 13.46 -12.39 -3.55
N TYR A 24 13.81 -13.67 -3.54
CA TYR A 24 14.49 -14.31 -4.67
C TYR A 24 13.53 -15.22 -5.44
N CYS A 25 13.30 -14.92 -6.73
CA CYS A 25 12.56 -15.80 -7.63
C CYS A 25 13.52 -16.68 -8.42
N PRO A 26 13.38 -18.02 -8.34
CA PRO A 26 14.33 -18.94 -8.92
C PRO A 26 14.38 -18.86 -10.45
N GLY A 27 15.58 -18.87 -11.01
CA GLY A 27 15.80 -18.95 -12.44
C GLY A 27 17.29 -19.10 -12.76
N SER A 28 17.62 -19.66 -13.94
CA SER A 28 19.00 -19.93 -14.31
C SER A 28 19.86 -18.67 -14.32
N ARG A 29 19.36 -17.56 -14.94
CA ARG A 29 20.16 -16.33 -15.04
C ARG A 29 20.30 -15.60 -13.70
N SER A 30 19.38 -15.79 -12.75
CA SER A 30 19.48 -15.27 -11.39
C SER A 30 20.24 -16.19 -10.42
N ALA A 31 20.67 -17.39 -10.85
CA ALA A 31 21.36 -18.37 -10.00
C ALA A 31 22.60 -17.82 -9.26
N PRO A 32 23.44 -16.92 -9.84
CA PRO A 32 24.55 -16.32 -9.11
C PRO A 32 24.13 -15.67 -7.79
N PHE A 33 22.95 -15.05 -7.73
CA PHE A 33 22.41 -14.48 -6.49
C PHE A 33 22.05 -15.56 -5.47
N ALA A 34 21.52 -16.71 -5.89
CA ALA A 34 21.22 -17.81 -4.98
C ALA A 34 22.47 -18.33 -4.28
N TYR A 35 23.54 -18.57 -5.05
CA TYR A 35 24.84 -18.99 -4.49
C TYR A 35 25.42 -17.93 -3.56
N ALA A 36 25.30 -16.66 -3.92
CA ALA A 36 25.77 -15.56 -3.09
C ALA A 36 24.95 -15.41 -1.78
N LEU A 37 23.63 -15.63 -1.84
CA LEU A 37 22.78 -15.65 -0.64
C LEU A 37 23.13 -16.81 0.28
N GLU A 38 23.35 -18.01 -0.27
CA GLU A 38 23.75 -19.20 0.49
C GLU A 38 25.13 -19.03 1.16
N SER A 39 26.04 -18.30 0.52
CA SER A 39 27.37 -17.98 1.09
C SER A 39 27.32 -16.89 2.17
N GLY A 40 26.16 -16.31 2.49
CA GLY A 40 26.02 -15.28 3.53
C GLY A 40 26.36 -13.86 3.06
N ALA A 41 26.38 -13.59 1.76
CA ALA A 41 26.70 -12.26 1.23
C ALA A 41 25.65 -11.16 1.56
N PHE A 42 24.51 -11.53 2.16
CA PHE A 42 23.45 -10.61 2.57
C PHE A 42 23.18 -10.71 4.07
N GLY A 43 23.25 -9.60 4.78
CA GLY A 43 23.08 -9.55 6.24
C GLY A 43 21.64 -9.36 6.72
N GLY A 44 20.67 -9.27 5.79
CA GLY A 44 19.23 -9.15 6.10
C GLY A 44 18.48 -10.48 5.98
N GLN A 45 17.15 -10.40 5.81
CA GLN A 45 16.31 -11.57 5.58
C GLN A 45 16.21 -11.88 4.09
N ALA A 46 16.52 -13.10 3.68
CA ALA A 46 16.37 -13.58 2.31
C ALA A 46 15.32 -14.71 2.26
N ARG A 47 14.46 -14.70 1.23
CA ARG A 47 13.40 -15.70 1.04
C ARG A 47 13.25 -16.08 -0.43
N PRO A 48 13.15 -17.37 -0.76
CA PRO A 48 12.69 -17.78 -2.08
C PRO A 48 11.19 -17.54 -2.22
N VAL A 49 10.76 -17.06 -3.39
CA VAL A 49 9.36 -16.85 -3.75
C VAL A 49 9.14 -17.42 -5.15
N LEU A 50 8.09 -18.21 -5.34
CA LEU A 50 7.84 -18.90 -6.60
C LEU A 50 7.32 -17.97 -7.71
N ASP A 51 6.37 -17.12 -7.37
CA ASP A 51 5.60 -16.26 -8.29
C ASP A 51 6.13 -14.82 -8.19
N GLU A 52 6.64 -14.28 -9.29
CA GLU A 52 7.26 -12.96 -9.35
C GLU A 52 6.26 -11.82 -9.07
N ARG A 53 5.02 -11.95 -9.52
CA ARG A 53 3.95 -11.00 -9.20
C ARG A 53 3.70 -10.97 -7.69
N SER A 54 3.59 -12.14 -7.06
CA SER A 54 3.43 -12.26 -5.61
C SER A 54 4.66 -11.71 -4.87
N ALA A 55 5.89 -11.94 -5.38
CA ALA A 55 7.11 -11.37 -4.82
C ALA A 55 7.10 -9.84 -4.87
N GLY A 56 6.67 -9.27 -6.00
CA GLY A 56 6.53 -7.82 -6.16
C GLY A 56 5.56 -7.20 -5.14
N PHE A 57 4.38 -7.79 -4.96
CA PHE A 57 3.40 -7.30 -3.98
C PHE A 57 3.77 -7.61 -2.52
N LEU A 58 4.50 -8.70 -2.28
CA LEU A 58 5.14 -8.95 -0.97
C LEU A 58 6.09 -7.79 -0.62
N ALA A 59 6.91 -7.35 -1.59
CA ALA A 59 7.78 -6.21 -1.42
C ALA A 59 7.01 -4.91 -1.18
N VAL A 60 5.89 -4.67 -1.88
CA VAL A 60 4.99 -3.54 -1.61
C VAL A 60 4.51 -3.57 -0.15
N GLY A 61 4.09 -4.72 0.36
CA GLY A 61 3.67 -4.89 1.76
C GLY A 61 4.78 -4.61 2.77
N LEU A 62 5.98 -5.14 2.52
CA LEU A 62 7.18 -4.86 3.32
C LEU A 62 7.50 -3.36 3.35
N ALA A 63 7.46 -2.70 2.19
CA ALA A 63 7.70 -1.26 2.09
C ALA A 63 6.63 -0.44 2.83
N ARG A 64 5.35 -0.85 2.80
CA ARG A 64 4.27 -0.23 3.59
C ARG A 64 4.49 -0.37 5.10
N ALA A 65 5.14 -1.43 5.54
CA ALA A 65 5.56 -1.63 6.94
C ALA A 65 6.91 -0.96 7.28
N GLY A 66 7.46 -0.14 6.38
CA GLY A 66 8.68 0.64 6.62
C GLY A 66 9.99 -0.09 6.29
N ALA A 67 9.95 -1.26 5.69
CA ALA A 67 11.14 -1.97 5.23
C ALA A 67 11.65 -1.44 3.88
N LEU A 68 12.89 -1.73 3.55
CA LEU A 68 13.47 -1.49 2.22
C LEU A 68 13.72 -2.85 1.55
N PRO A 69 12.81 -3.32 0.68
CA PRO A 69 12.91 -4.63 0.03
C PRO A 69 13.61 -4.57 -1.33
N ALA A 70 14.24 -5.68 -1.70
CA ALA A 70 14.69 -5.97 -3.06
C ALA A 70 14.06 -7.27 -3.56
N VAL A 71 13.58 -7.28 -4.81
CA VAL A 71 13.07 -8.47 -5.49
C VAL A 71 14.07 -8.85 -6.59
N ILE A 72 14.59 -10.06 -6.54
CA ILE A 72 15.53 -10.60 -7.53
C ILE A 72 14.79 -11.58 -8.43
N VAL A 73 14.79 -11.32 -9.72
CA VAL A 73 14.15 -12.18 -10.73
C VAL A 73 15.11 -12.54 -11.85
N THR A 74 14.81 -13.63 -12.55
CA THR A 74 15.51 -14.01 -13.78
C THR A 74 15.05 -13.12 -14.94
N SER A 75 15.53 -13.38 -16.16
CA SER A 75 15.21 -12.59 -17.34
C SER A 75 13.87 -12.98 -17.99
N GLY A 76 13.40 -12.17 -18.91
CA GLY A 76 12.22 -12.46 -19.72
C GLY A 76 10.92 -12.08 -19.02
N THR A 77 9.91 -12.95 -19.09
CA THR A 77 8.58 -12.68 -18.50
C THR A 77 8.60 -12.48 -16.99
N ALA A 78 9.54 -13.09 -16.28
CA ALA A 78 9.74 -12.88 -14.84
C ALA A 78 9.90 -11.40 -14.48
N VAL A 79 10.58 -10.62 -15.33
CA VAL A 79 10.70 -9.17 -15.15
C VAL A 79 9.35 -8.48 -15.36
N ALA A 80 8.62 -8.87 -16.40
CA ALA A 80 7.32 -8.27 -16.72
C ALA A 80 6.26 -8.50 -15.63
N GLU A 81 6.31 -9.65 -14.94
CA GLU A 81 5.41 -9.98 -13.83
C GLU A 81 5.54 -9.02 -12.63
N LEU A 82 6.65 -8.28 -12.51
CA LEU A 82 6.80 -7.24 -11.50
C LEU A 82 6.04 -5.94 -11.83
N ALA A 83 5.56 -5.77 -13.07
CA ALA A 83 4.97 -4.50 -13.53
C ALA A 83 3.80 -4.00 -12.66
N PRO A 84 2.82 -4.81 -12.24
CA PRO A 84 1.73 -4.34 -11.39
C PRO A 84 2.23 -3.80 -10.06
N ALA A 85 3.18 -4.48 -9.41
CA ALA A 85 3.76 -4.05 -8.14
C ALA A 85 4.62 -2.78 -8.30
N VAL A 86 5.36 -2.66 -9.40
CA VAL A 86 6.13 -1.45 -9.73
C VAL A 86 5.20 -0.26 -9.94
N LEU A 87 4.07 -0.43 -10.64
CA LEU A 87 3.06 0.60 -10.82
C LEU A 87 2.47 1.05 -9.47
N GLU A 88 2.05 0.10 -8.65
CA GLU A 88 1.52 0.39 -7.31
C GLU A 88 2.57 1.14 -6.46
N ALA A 89 3.80 0.63 -6.38
CA ALA A 89 4.89 1.26 -5.62
C ALA A 89 5.23 2.66 -6.13
N SER A 90 5.21 2.87 -7.45
CA SER A 90 5.50 4.18 -8.07
C SER A 90 4.50 5.25 -7.62
N HIS A 91 3.22 4.93 -7.70
CA HIS A 91 2.15 5.87 -7.35
C HIS A 91 1.93 6.00 -5.84
N ALA A 92 2.20 4.95 -5.07
CA ALA A 92 2.18 4.99 -3.60
C ALA A 92 3.48 5.56 -3.00
N ARG A 93 4.48 5.91 -3.83
CA ARG A 93 5.79 6.42 -3.40
C ARG A 93 6.49 5.48 -2.41
N LEU A 94 6.43 4.19 -2.69
CA LEU A 94 7.05 3.15 -1.85
C LEU A 94 8.42 2.74 -2.44
N PRO A 95 9.48 2.68 -1.62
CA PRO A 95 10.77 2.22 -2.08
C PRO A 95 10.73 0.73 -2.40
N LEU A 96 11.16 0.35 -3.60
CA LEU A 96 11.24 -1.02 -4.07
C LEU A 96 12.41 -1.17 -5.03
N LEU A 97 13.25 -2.17 -4.85
CA LEU A 97 14.36 -2.47 -5.74
C LEU A 97 14.04 -3.74 -6.56
N ALA A 98 13.83 -3.58 -7.87
CA ALA A 98 13.68 -4.68 -8.82
C ALA A 98 15.05 -5.02 -9.40
N VAL A 99 15.68 -6.09 -8.94
CA VAL A 99 16.98 -6.59 -9.43
C VAL A 99 16.72 -7.66 -10.48
N THR A 100 16.98 -7.34 -11.73
CA THR A 100 16.61 -8.16 -12.88
C THR A 100 17.84 -8.74 -13.54
N ALA A 101 18.04 -10.06 -13.43
CA ALA A 101 19.16 -10.72 -14.05
C ALA A 101 18.96 -10.81 -15.57
N ASP A 102 19.98 -10.47 -16.34
CA ASP A 102 19.93 -10.38 -17.79
C ASP A 102 21.06 -11.15 -18.48
N ARG A 103 20.87 -11.37 -19.76
CA ARG A 103 21.91 -11.85 -20.65
C ARG A 103 22.86 -10.73 -21.00
N PRO A 104 24.15 -11.06 -21.24
CA PRO A 104 25.13 -10.06 -21.68
C PRO A 104 24.77 -9.50 -23.07
N GLY A 105 25.29 -8.34 -23.39
CA GLY A 105 24.93 -7.55 -24.57
C GLY A 105 24.99 -8.31 -25.89
N GLU A 106 25.94 -9.24 -26.06
CA GLU A 106 26.10 -10.07 -27.27
C GLU A 106 24.94 -11.04 -27.53
N LEU A 107 24.13 -11.34 -26.52
CA LEU A 107 22.94 -12.20 -26.63
C LEU A 107 21.63 -11.44 -26.77
N ARG A 108 21.66 -10.10 -26.77
CA ARG A 108 20.45 -9.28 -26.94
C ARG A 108 20.17 -8.98 -28.40
N GLY A 109 18.88 -9.00 -28.77
CA GLY A 109 18.44 -8.68 -30.14
C GLY A 109 18.78 -9.73 -31.21
N VAL A 110 19.35 -10.88 -30.82
CA VAL A 110 19.78 -11.95 -31.73
C VAL A 110 18.88 -13.21 -31.68
N GLY A 111 17.75 -13.12 -30.98
CA GLY A 111 16.82 -14.25 -30.84
C GLY A 111 17.27 -15.29 -29.80
N ALA A 112 18.16 -14.94 -28.88
CA ALA A 112 18.57 -15.84 -27.82
C ALA A 112 17.38 -16.21 -26.90
N SER A 113 17.41 -17.46 -26.37
CA SER A 113 16.34 -17.96 -25.52
C SER A 113 16.13 -17.06 -24.28
N GLN A 114 14.87 -16.71 -24.00
CA GLN A 114 14.45 -15.92 -22.82
C GLN A 114 15.20 -14.57 -22.72
N ALA A 115 15.54 -13.97 -23.86
CA ALA A 115 16.17 -12.65 -23.96
C ALA A 115 15.15 -11.65 -24.53
N THR A 116 15.04 -10.51 -23.89
CA THR A 116 14.19 -9.38 -24.31
C THR A 116 14.87 -8.07 -23.95
N ASP A 117 14.38 -6.95 -24.47
CA ASP A 117 14.83 -5.63 -24.00
C ASP A 117 14.13 -5.31 -22.67
N GLN A 118 14.75 -5.79 -21.59
CA GLN A 118 14.25 -5.63 -20.22
C GLN A 118 14.91 -4.50 -19.44
N SER A 119 16.04 -3.99 -19.93
CA SER A 119 16.90 -3.05 -19.19
C SER A 119 16.19 -1.76 -18.79
N ARG A 120 15.11 -1.40 -19.48
CA ARG A 120 14.31 -0.20 -19.23
C ARG A 120 12.82 -0.49 -19.21
N LEU A 121 12.43 -1.73 -18.87
CA LEU A 121 11.02 -2.12 -18.90
C LEU A 121 10.14 -1.25 -18.00
N PHE A 122 10.69 -0.75 -16.90
CA PHE A 122 9.98 0.10 -15.95
C PHE A 122 10.30 1.59 -16.07
N ALA A 123 10.95 2.04 -17.15
CA ALA A 123 11.48 3.40 -17.26
C ALA A 123 10.45 4.53 -17.09
N THR A 124 9.17 4.26 -17.40
CA THR A 124 8.08 5.24 -17.23
C THR A 124 7.57 5.33 -15.78
N HIS A 125 7.87 4.35 -14.94
CA HIS A 125 7.33 4.24 -13.59
C HIS A 125 8.41 4.16 -12.51
N ALA A 126 9.60 3.65 -12.85
CA ALA A 126 10.73 3.60 -11.94
C ALA A 126 11.40 4.98 -11.77
N ARG A 127 11.93 5.23 -10.58
CA ARG A 127 12.73 6.44 -10.31
C ARG A 127 14.07 6.42 -11.03
N ALA A 128 14.60 5.22 -11.27
CA ALA A 128 15.79 4.99 -12.09
C ALA A 128 15.77 3.57 -12.68
N CYS A 129 16.39 3.41 -13.86
CA CYS A 129 16.76 2.12 -14.42
C CYS A 129 18.27 2.14 -14.60
N ILE A 130 18.98 1.28 -13.87
CA ILE A 130 20.45 1.20 -13.84
C ILE A 130 20.87 -0.12 -14.43
N GLY A 131 21.69 -0.10 -15.48
CA GLY A 131 22.33 -1.27 -16.05
C GLY A 131 23.67 -1.54 -15.38
N LEU A 132 23.94 -2.78 -15.03
CA LEU A 132 25.25 -3.28 -14.58
C LEU A 132 25.75 -4.28 -15.61
N GLU A 133 26.84 -3.92 -16.27
CA GLU A 133 27.43 -4.78 -17.30
C GLU A 133 28.13 -5.99 -16.70
N ALA A 134 28.21 -7.07 -17.46
CA ALA A 134 28.97 -8.24 -17.05
C ALA A 134 30.45 -7.87 -16.86
N GLN A 135 31.03 -8.30 -15.74
CA GLN A 135 32.43 -8.06 -15.37
C GLN A 135 32.79 -6.61 -15.00
N GLU A 136 31.81 -5.84 -14.57
CA GLU A 136 32.03 -4.47 -14.07
C GLU A 136 32.98 -4.48 -12.85
N PRO A 137 33.89 -3.47 -12.70
CA PRO A 137 34.73 -3.34 -11.51
C PRO A 137 33.91 -3.15 -10.23
N SER A 138 34.31 -3.78 -9.13
CA SER A 138 33.57 -3.76 -7.85
C SER A 138 33.29 -2.37 -7.29
N VAL A 139 34.20 -1.41 -7.50
CA VAL A 139 34.02 -0.01 -7.04
C VAL A 139 32.92 0.71 -7.83
N ALA A 140 32.88 0.54 -9.15
CA ALA A 140 31.84 1.12 -10.01
C ALA A 140 30.48 0.52 -9.68
N LEU A 141 30.42 -0.80 -9.51
CA LEU A 141 29.23 -1.55 -9.13
C LEU A 141 28.64 -1.04 -7.80
N ALA A 142 29.46 -0.88 -6.76
CA ALA A 142 29.00 -0.33 -5.47
C ALA A 142 28.45 1.10 -5.62
N GLY A 143 29.06 1.93 -6.49
CA GLY A 143 28.57 3.27 -6.81
C GLY A 143 27.22 3.26 -7.52
N HIS A 144 26.98 2.33 -8.45
CA HIS A 144 25.71 2.18 -9.15
C HIS A 144 24.61 1.70 -8.21
N VAL A 145 24.89 0.70 -7.36
CA VAL A 145 23.93 0.22 -6.35
C VAL A 145 23.60 1.35 -5.36
N SER A 146 24.59 2.15 -4.96
CA SER A 146 24.34 3.31 -4.08
C SER A 146 23.40 4.34 -4.70
N ARG A 147 23.54 4.64 -6.01
CA ARG A 147 22.62 5.52 -6.74
C ARG A 147 21.23 4.92 -6.83
N ALA A 148 21.11 3.61 -7.07
CA ALA A 148 19.84 2.90 -7.12
C ALA A 148 19.08 3.01 -5.79
N VAL A 149 19.75 2.70 -4.68
CA VAL A 149 19.13 2.78 -3.35
C VAL A 149 18.78 4.22 -3.00
N ALA A 150 19.66 5.20 -3.28
CA ALA A 150 19.34 6.61 -3.07
C ALA A 150 18.10 7.04 -3.84
N ALA A 151 17.98 6.65 -5.12
CA ALA A 151 16.79 6.94 -5.92
C ALA A 151 15.54 6.24 -5.35
N ALA A 152 15.65 5.00 -4.90
CA ALA A 152 14.52 4.27 -4.33
C ALA A 152 13.96 4.94 -3.06
N VAL A 153 14.83 5.44 -2.18
CA VAL A 153 14.41 6.16 -0.97
C VAL A 153 14.15 7.65 -1.19
N GLY A 154 14.30 8.15 -2.43
CA GLY A 154 14.08 9.55 -2.77
C GLY A 154 15.16 10.51 -2.28
N ALA A 155 16.37 10.03 -1.97
CA ALA A 155 17.46 10.88 -1.51
C ALA A 155 18.22 11.55 -2.69
N PRO A 156 18.66 12.82 -2.56
CA PRO A 156 18.47 13.70 -1.39
C PRO A 156 17.13 14.43 -1.36
N THR A 157 16.44 14.63 -2.50
CA THR A 157 15.27 15.51 -2.64
C THR A 157 14.17 14.95 -3.53
N GLY A 158 14.30 13.73 -4.02
CA GLY A 158 13.31 13.08 -4.88
C GLY A 158 12.17 12.41 -4.11
N ALA A 159 11.13 11.99 -4.84
CA ALA A 159 10.10 11.14 -4.30
C ALA A 159 10.59 9.68 -4.21
N PRO A 160 10.35 8.96 -3.10
CA PRO A 160 10.61 7.53 -3.05
C PRO A 160 9.84 6.77 -4.14
N GLY A 161 10.30 5.59 -4.48
CA GLY A 161 9.62 4.76 -5.47
C GLY A 161 10.45 3.58 -5.94
N PRO A 162 9.93 2.80 -6.91
CA PRO A 162 10.64 1.65 -7.43
C PRO A 162 11.85 2.05 -8.27
N VAL A 163 12.85 1.18 -8.24
CA VAL A 163 14.07 1.29 -9.07
C VAL A 163 14.36 -0.06 -9.70
N GLN A 164 14.76 -0.06 -10.95
CA GLN A 164 15.27 -1.25 -11.63
C GLN A 164 16.80 -1.26 -11.63
N ILE A 165 17.39 -2.40 -11.22
CA ILE A 165 18.82 -2.71 -11.40
C ILE A 165 18.89 -3.90 -12.34
N ASN A 166 19.26 -3.69 -13.60
CA ASN A 166 19.39 -4.75 -14.58
C ASN A 166 20.84 -5.25 -14.60
N VAL A 167 21.05 -6.52 -14.25
CA VAL A 167 22.37 -7.10 -14.01
C VAL A 167 22.68 -8.14 -15.08
N GLU A 168 23.70 -7.89 -15.89
CA GLU A 168 24.18 -8.84 -16.89
C GLU A 168 25.10 -9.89 -16.26
N PHE A 169 24.81 -11.16 -16.55
CA PHE A 169 25.67 -12.27 -16.16
C PHE A 169 26.14 -13.08 -17.36
N ARG A 170 27.42 -13.39 -17.40
CA ARG A 170 28.04 -14.36 -18.32
C ARG A 170 28.28 -15.70 -17.65
N ASP A 171 28.25 -16.75 -18.43
CA ASP A 171 28.64 -18.07 -17.95
C ASP A 171 30.15 -18.09 -17.56
N PRO A 172 30.51 -18.85 -16.50
CA PRO A 172 29.68 -19.75 -15.73
C PRO A 172 28.79 -18.98 -14.72
N LEU A 173 27.57 -19.49 -14.51
CA LEU A 173 26.60 -18.94 -13.53
C LEU A 173 26.72 -19.64 -12.17
N THR A 174 27.64 -20.57 -12.05
CA THR A 174 27.93 -21.37 -10.85
C THR A 174 29.28 -20.96 -10.26
N PRO A 175 29.49 -21.19 -8.95
CA PRO A 175 30.81 -20.99 -8.35
C PRO A 175 31.90 -21.81 -9.06
N ALA A 176 33.11 -21.27 -9.19
CA ALA A 176 34.24 -22.04 -9.64
C ALA A 176 34.66 -23.04 -8.55
N GLU A 177 35.18 -24.24 -8.94
CA GLU A 177 35.63 -25.27 -7.97
C GLU A 177 36.71 -24.75 -7.00
N ALA A 178 37.45 -23.69 -7.37
CA ALA A 178 38.49 -23.06 -6.56
C ALA A 178 38.01 -22.05 -5.53
N ASP A 179 36.75 -21.55 -5.64
CA ASP A 179 36.21 -20.47 -4.81
C ASP A 179 35.76 -20.91 -3.40
N ALA A 180 35.94 -22.19 -3.07
CA ALA A 180 35.76 -22.72 -1.71
C ALA A 180 36.81 -22.20 -0.70
N ARG A 181 37.78 -21.41 -1.14
CA ARG A 181 38.75 -20.73 -0.27
C ARG A 181 38.34 -19.26 -0.21
N GLY A 182 37.75 -18.86 0.93
CA GLY A 182 37.38 -17.47 1.19
C GLY A 182 38.53 -16.52 0.86
N GLU A 183 38.43 -15.79 -0.25
CA GLU A 183 39.22 -14.57 -0.40
C GLU A 183 38.78 -13.59 0.71
N GLU A 184 39.74 -12.90 1.32
CA GLU A 184 39.45 -11.85 2.31
C GLU A 184 38.39 -10.91 1.77
N GLU A 185 37.26 -10.85 2.45
CA GLU A 185 36.13 -10.01 2.10
C GLU A 185 36.60 -8.56 2.01
N GLN A 186 36.69 -8.04 0.79
CA GLN A 186 36.97 -6.61 0.62
C GLN A 186 35.76 -5.81 1.07
N PRO A 187 35.92 -4.84 1.99
CA PRO A 187 34.82 -4.04 2.49
C PRO A 187 34.20 -3.22 1.32
N VAL A 188 32.91 -3.42 1.09
CA VAL A 188 32.16 -2.67 0.08
C VAL A 188 31.97 -1.23 0.57
N ARG A 189 32.57 -0.27 -0.13
CA ARG A 189 32.34 1.17 0.11
C ARG A 189 31.01 1.60 -0.51
N ALA A 190 29.94 1.55 0.27
CA ALA A 190 28.65 2.07 -0.12
C ALA A 190 28.53 3.57 0.22
N THR A 191 28.06 4.37 -0.74
CA THR A 191 27.79 5.82 -0.51
C THR A 191 26.38 5.98 0.05
N ARG A 192 26.26 6.43 1.28
CA ARG A 192 24.99 6.80 1.88
C ARG A 192 24.63 8.24 1.52
N VAL A 193 23.40 8.43 1.06
CA VAL A 193 22.84 9.75 0.76
C VAL A 193 21.68 9.98 1.73
N SER A 194 21.70 11.12 2.43
CA SER A 194 20.64 11.48 3.37
C SER A 194 19.49 12.18 2.64
N VAL A 195 18.25 11.91 3.05
CA VAL A 195 17.07 12.67 2.64
C VAL A 195 17.13 14.04 3.32
N SER A 196 16.93 15.10 2.55
CA SER A 196 16.86 16.46 3.10
C SER A 196 15.53 16.69 3.81
N ALA A 197 15.57 17.27 5.02
CA ALA A 197 14.36 17.69 5.69
C ALA A 197 13.69 18.84 4.89
N PRO A 198 12.35 18.83 4.72
CA PRO A 198 11.66 19.89 4.04
C PRO A 198 11.73 21.21 4.82
N THR A 199 11.73 22.33 4.09
CA THR A 199 11.59 23.64 4.70
C THR A 199 10.16 23.84 5.20
N LEU A 200 10.02 24.17 6.49
CA LEU A 200 8.72 24.47 7.10
C LEU A 200 8.32 25.92 6.75
N LEU A 201 7.19 26.07 6.07
CA LEU A 201 6.55 27.37 5.91
C LEU A 201 5.61 27.62 7.10
N ARG A 202 5.49 28.88 7.53
CA ARG A 202 4.55 29.21 8.61
C ARG A 202 3.10 29.05 8.12
N TRP A 203 2.25 28.59 9.01
CA TRP A 203 0.82 28.39 8.71
C TRP A 203 0.15 29.67 8.19
N GLU A 204 0.43 30.78 8.85
CA GLU A 204 -0.16 32.09 8.54
C GLU A 204 0.23 32.60 7.15
N GLU A 205 1.39 32.20 6.64
CA GLU A 205 1.87 32.56 5.31
C GLU A 205 1.22 31.71 4.21
N ALA A 206 1.05 30.42 4.46
CA ALA A 206 0.54 29.47 3.47
C ALA A 206 -0.99 29.40 3.47
N VAL A 207 -1.61 29.30 4.65
CA VAL A 207 -3.05 29.09 4.82
C VAL A 207 -3.79 30.40 5.05
N GLY A 208 -3.18 31.35 5.81
CA GLY A 208 -3.82 32.63 6.13
C GLY A 208 -5.05 32.49 7.02
N GLU A 209 -5.94 33.47 6.94
CA GLU A 209 -7.22 33.45 7.67
C GLU A 209 -8.25 32.60 6.94
N ALA A 210 -9.06 31.85 7.71
CA ALA A 210 -10.14 31.02 7.24
C ALA A 210 -11.29 31.05 8.24
N SER A 211 -12.51 30.98 7.76
CA SER A 211 -13.73 30.91 8.58
C SER A 211 -14.27 29.48 8.66
N ALA A 212 -14.12 28.71 7.59
CA ALA A 212 -14.56 27.33 7.45
C ALA A 212 -13.46 26.47 6.81
N GLY A 213 -12.38 26.27 7.56
CA GLY A 213 -11.23 25.49 7.11
C GLY A 213 -11.36 24.00 7.37
N LEU A 214 -10.76 23.19 6.50
CA LEU A 214 -10.63 21.74 6.63
C LEU A 214 -9.20 21.30 6.38
N ILE A 215 -8.82 20.16 6.96
CA ILE A 215 -7.62 19.40 6.57
C ILE A 215 -8.09 18.09 5.96
N ILE A 216 -7.57 17.74 4.79
CA ILE A 216 -7.86 16.47 4.11
C ILE A 216 -6.58 15.66 4.00
N ALA A 217 -6.61 14.43 4.55
CA ALA A 217 -5.49 13.50 4.55
C ALA A 217 -5.82 12.25 3.72
N GLY A 218 -5.14 12.09 2.59
CA GLY A 218 -5.18 10.90 1.76
C GLY A 218 -4.01 9.96 2.00
N GLU A 219 -3.86 8.92 1.19
CA GLU A 219 -2.73 7.99 1.29
C GLU A 219 -1.38 8.73 1.23
N GLY A 220 -0.47 8.38 2.13
CA GLY A 220 0.85 9.01 2.24
C GLY A 220 0.81 10.42 2.83
N ALA A 221 -0.22 10.75 3.59
CA ALA A 221 -0.35 12.04 4.25
C ALA A 221 0.77 12.29 5.28
N SER A 222 1.06 13.56 5.53
CA SER A 222 1.99 13.97 6.55
C SER A 222 1.54 13.51 7.94
N THR A 223 2.45 12.96 8.72
CA THR A 223 2.23 12.62 10.14
C THR A 223 1.85 13.83 10.99
N ARG A 224 2.07 15.05 10.48
CA ARG A 224 1.71 16.32 11.13
C ARG A 224 0.24 16.71 10.95
N ALA A 225 -0.52 16.07 10.06
CA ALA A 225 -1.91 16.43 9.77
C ALA A 225 -2.76 16.60 11.05
N ARG A 226 -2.58 15.70 12.02
CA ARG A 226 -3.27 15.80 13.32
C ARG A 226 -2.79 16.98 14.16
N LEU A 227 -1.49 17.24 14.18
CA LEU A 227 -0.94 18.38 14.89
C LEU A 227 -1.47 19.70 14.33
N TRP A 228 -1.58 19.79 12.98
CA TRP A 228 -2.20 20.94 12.34
C TRP A 228 -3.67 21.09 12.73
N SER A 229 -4.45 20.00 12.73
CA SER A 229 -5.85 20.01 13.14
C SER A 229 -6.02 20.48 14.58
N GLN A 230 -5.24 19.94 15.51
CA GLN A 230 -5.29 20.30 16.92
C GLN A 230 -4.90 21.78 17.15
N ALA A 231 -3.86 22.26 16.48
CA ALA A 231 -3.34 23.61 16.67
C ALA A 231 -4.20 24.68 15.97
N SER A 232 -4.76 24.38 14.77
CA SER A 232 -5.58 25.33 14.01
C SER A 232 -7.05 25.33 14.41
N GLY A 233 -7.55 24.20 14.93
CA GLY A 233 -8.98 23.94 15.10
C GLY A 233 -9.70 23.48 13.83
N PHE A 234 -8.97 23.30 12.71
CA PHE A 234 -9.57 22.77 11.47
C PHE A 234 -9.95 21.30 11.67
N PRO A 235 -11.19 20.89 11.38
CA PRO A 235 -11.54 19.47 11.34
C PRO A 235 -10.65 18.71 10.36
N LEU A 236 -10.20 17.51 10.78
CA LEU A 236 -9.39 16.62 9.96
C LEU A 236 -10.27 15.51 9.38
N LEU A 237 -10.35 15.48 8.06
CA LEU A 237 -10.97 14.43 7.25
C LEU A 237 -9.88 13.50 6.74
N SER A 238 -9.95 12.22 7.06
CA SER A 238 -8.87 11.31 6.71
C SER A 238 -9.38 10.01 6.08
N GLU A 239 -8.85 9.67 4.92
CA GLU A 239 -9.08 8.36 4.32
C GLU A 239 -8.48 7.23 5.20
N PRO A 240 -9.04 6.01 5.19
CA PRO A 240 -8.57 4.90 6.02
C PRO A 240 -7.07 4.62 5.94
N ALA A 241 -6.48 4.66 4.74
CA ALA A 241 -5.07 4.38 4.51
C ALA A 241 -4.17 5.62 4.57
N SER A 242 -4.66 6.74 5.11
CA SER A 242 -3.89 8.00 5.18
C SER A 242 -2.75 7.99 6.21
N GLY A 243 -2.80 7.07 7.19
CA GLY A 243 -1.93 7.12 8.37
C GLY A 243 -2.34 8.18 9.40
N ALA A 244 -3.32 9.03 9.07
CA ALA A 244 -3.83 10.07 9.96
C ALA A 244 -5.12 9.66 10.69
N TRP A 245 -5.67 8.50 10.36
CA TRP A 245 -6.95 8.01 10.91
C TRP A 245 -6.84 7.38 12.30
N ALA A 246 -6.04 7.90 13.16
CA ALA A 246 -5.94 7.40 14.51
C ALA A 246 -6.20 8.53 15.50
N GLY A 247 -7.23 8.38 16.35
CA GLY A 247 -7.55 9.16 17.55
C GLY A 247 -7.46 10.70 17.53
N GLY A 248 -8.19 11.36 18.43
CA GLY A 248 -7.99 12.74 18.84
C GLY A 248 -7.92 13.82 17.75
N GLY A 249 -9.06 14.20 17.16
CA GLY A 249 -9.13 15.27 16.16
C GLY A 249 -9.55 14.84 14.76
N VAL A 250 -9.62 13.54 14.51
CA VAL A 250 -10.21 12.99 13.27
C VAL A 250 -11.73 13.14 13.34
N THR A 251 -12.29 13.63 12.28
CA THR A 251 -13.74 13.80 12.15
C THR A 251 -14.31 12.54 11.50
N PRO A 252 -15.07 11.71 12.23
CA PRO A 252 -15.73 10.55 11.65
C PRO A 252 -16.84 11.00 10.70
N TYR A 253 -17.15 10.12 9.73
CA TYR A 253 -18.19 10.40 8.74
C TYR A 253 -17.97 11.68 7.94
N GLU A 254 -16.77 11.89 7.49
CA GLU A 254 -16.31 13.10 6.78
C GLU A 254 -17.19 13.49 5.59
N GLN A 255 -17.80 12.51 4.92
CA GLN A 255 -18.67 12.75 3.78
C GLN A 255 -19.93 13.55 4.17
N SER A 256 -20.36 13.52 5.44
CA SER A 256 -21.46 14.34 5.95
C SER A 256 -21.20 15.84 5.85
N ILE A 257 -19.93 16.21 5.88
CA ILE A 257 -19.53 17.62 5.79
C ILE A 257 -19.47 18.03 4.33
N VAL A 258 -18.76 17.24 3.53
CA VAL A 258 -18.39 17.60 2.16
C VAL A 258 -19.54 17.44 1.19
N ALA A 259 -20.39 16.40 1.39
CA ALA A 259 -21.56 16.13 0.55
C ALA A 259 -22.81 16.93 0.95
N GLY A 260 -22.85 17.43 2.19
CA GLY A 260 -23.99 18.15 2.75
C GLY A 260 -23.93 19.67 2.58
N THR A 261 -24.86 20.35 3.26
CA THR A 261 -24.93 21.81 3.24
C THR A 261 -23.70 22.50 3.82
N LEU A 262 -23.04 21.87 4.80
CA LEU A 262 -21.79 22.38 5.39
C LEU A 262 -20.65 22.47 4.37
N GLY A 263 -20.58 21.59 3.38
CA GLY A 263 -19.56 21.65 2.34
C GLY A 263 -19.58 22.95 1.54
N ARG A 264 -20.72 23.62 1.44
CA ARG A 264 -20.86 24.92 0.74
C ARG A 264 -20.16 26.06 1.47
N ASP A 265 -20.07 25.98 2.80
CA ASP A 265 -19.47 27.02 3.63
C ASP A 265 -17.94 26.95 3.64
N VAL A 266 -17.36 25.84 3.17
CA VAL A 266 -15.89 25.63 3.17
C VAL A 266 -15.21 26.66 2.27
N ASP A 267 -14.28 27.40 2.85
CA ASP A 267 -13.48 28.45 2.18
C ASP A 267 -12.01 28.08 1.98
N THR A 268 -11.47 27.19 2.81
CA THR A 268 -10.05 26.82 2.80
C THR A 268 -9.84 25.34 3.09
N VAL A 269 -8.99 24.68 2.30
CA VAL A 269 -8.64 23.28 2.51
C VAL A 269 -7.13 23.11 2.49
N VAL A 270 -6.59 22.45 3.50
CA VAL A 270 -5.20 21.98 3.51
C VAL A 270 -5.20 20.50 3.15
N VAL A 271 -4.55 20.14 2.04
CA VAL A 271 -4.50 18.76 1.52
C VAL A 271 -3.12 18.19 1.74
N THR A 272 -3.05 16.96 2.25
CA THR A 272 -1.80 16.20 2.36
C THR A 272 -2.01 14.75 1.95
N GLY A 273 -1.02 14.15 1.30
CA GLY A 273 -1.14 12.84 0.67
C GLY A 273 -2.06 12.87 -0.56
N ARG A 274 -2.60 11.71 -0.92
CA ARG A 274 -3.47 11.53 -2.10
C ARG A 274 -4.88 11.11 -1.70
N PRO A 275 -5.84 12.03 -1.55
CA PRO A 275 -7.23 11.70 -1.27
C PRO A 275 -7.90 11.23 -2.58
N THR A 276 -7.98 9.91 -2.79
CA THR A 276 -8.48 9.30 -4.03
C THR A 276 -9.78 8.50 -3.85
N LEU A 277 -10.33 8.43 -2.65
CA LEU A 277 -11.43 7.52 -2.33
C LEU A 277 -12.80 8.17 -2.52
N SER A 278 -12.97 9.43 -2.14
CA SER A 278 -14.27 10.12 -2.03
C SER A 278 -14.52 11.10 -3.17
N ARG A 279 -15.57 10.84 -4.00
CA ARG A 279 -16.01 11.78 -5.05
C ARG A 279 -16.45 13.15 -4.50
N PRO A 280 -17.16 13.26 -3.35
CA PRO A 280 -17.44 14.55 -2.74
C PRO A 280 -16.21 15.38 -2.39
N ILE A 281 -15.14 14.74 -1.91
CA ILE A 281 -13.85 15.42 -1.65
C ILE A 281 -13.26 15.96 -2.96
N HIS A 282 -13.26 15.16 -4.04
CA HIS A 282 -12.81 15.65 -5.35
C HIS A 282 -13.61 16.85 -5.84
N ALA A 283 -14.94 16.81 -5.67
CA ALA A 283 -15.82 17.91 -6.05
C ALA A 283 -15.55 19.18 -5.22
N LEU A 284 -15.30 19.05 -3.91
CA LEU A 284 -14.90 20.16 -3.06
C LEU A 284 -13.57 20.79 -3.51
N LEU A 285 -12.57 19.96 -3.73
CA LEU A 285 -11.24 20.43 -4.15
C LEU A 285 -11.23 21.09 -5.53
N ALA A 286 -12.20 20.77 -6.40
CA ALA A 286 -12.35 21.38 -7.73
C ALA A 286 -13.11 22.74 -7.71
N ARG A 287 -13.63 23.17 -6.57
CA ARG A 287 -14.37 24.43 -6.46
C ARG A 287 -13.43 25.63 -6.55
N PRO A 288 -13.67 26.58 -7.48
CA PRO A 288 -12.79 27.75 -7.67
C PRO A 288 -12.86 28.77 -6.54
N ASP A 289 -13.93 28.72 -5.71
CA ASP A 289 -14.12 29.57 -4.53
C ASP A 289 -13.48 29.02 -3.26
N VAL A 290 -12.89 27.82 -3.32
CA VAL A 290 -12.16 27.20 -2.22
C VAL A 290 -10.67 27.39 -2.42
N ARG A 291 -10.02 27.96 -1.42
CA ARG A 291 -8.55 28.03 -1.39
C ARG A 291 -7.96 26.67 -1.01
N VAL A 292 -7.20 26.06 -1.92
CA VAL A 292 -6.57 24.76 -1.72
C VAL A 292 -5.08 24.95 -1.50
N VAL A 293 -4.59 24.52 -0.33
CA VAL A 293 -3.18 24.49 0.04
C VAL A 293 -2.72 23.05 0.06
N VAL A 294 -1.81 22.70 -0.84
CA VAL A 294 -1.26 21.34 -0.93
C VAL A 294 0.06 21.28 -0.16
N VAL A 295 0.16 20.29 0.74
CA VAL A 295 1.41 19.99 1.46
C VAL A 295 2.01 18.72 0.87
N ASP A 296 3.01 18.88 0.03
CA ASP A 296 3.74 17.81 -0.63
C ASP A 296 5.20 18.23 -0.89
N GLN A 297 6.15 17.52 -0.29
CA GLN A 297 7.58 17.82 -0.44
C GLN A 297 8.18 17.31 -1.75
N HIS A 298 7.41 16.61 -2.57
CA HIS A 298 7.91 15.93 -3.77
C HIS A 298 7.37 16.57 -5.05
N ALA A 299 8.20 16.62 -6.08
CA ALA A 299 7.78 17.01 -7.42
C ALA A 299 7.68 15.76 -8.33
N PRO A 300 6.61 15.64 -9.15
CA PRO A 300 5.43 16.49 -9.16
C PRO A 300 4.58 16.30 -7.89
N TRP A 301 4.00 17.39 -7.40
CA TRP A 301 3.10 17.34 -6.25
C TRP A 301 1.76 16.71 -6.61
N THR A 302 1.06 16.24 -5.59
CA THR A 302 -0.29 15.69 -5.75
C THR A 302 -1.33 16.80 -5.73
N ASP A 303 -2.01 17.01 -6.85
CA ASP A 303 -3.17 17.90 -6.97
C ASP A 303 -4.21 17.26 -7.88
N ILE A 304 -5.13 16.51 -7.26
CA ILE A 304 -6.12 15.70 -7.99
C ILE A 304 -7.17 16.53 -8.76
N SER A 305 -7.28 17.81 -8.45
CA SER A 305 -8.29 18.71 -9.02
C SER A 305 -7.68 19.80 -9.90
N GLY A 306 -6.36 19.97 -9.87
CA GLY A 306 -5.68 21.05 -10.58
C GLY A 306 -6.01 22.44 -10.05
N ASN A 307 -6.46 22.57 -8.79
CA ASN A 307 -6.97 23.81 -8.19
C ASN A 307 -6.11 24.31 -7.01
N ALA A 308 -4.89 23.77 -6.84
CA ALA A 308 -4.01 24.22 -5.78
C ALA A 308 -3.65 25.70 -5.96
N SER A 309 -3.98 26.54 -4.98
CA SER A 309 -3.58 27.94 -4.92
C SER A 309 -2.17 28.11 -4.37
N THR A 310 -1.72 27.16 -3.54
CA THR A 310 -0.40 27.17 -2.90
C THR A 310 0.09 25.75 -2.72
N VAL A 311 1.35 25.49 -3.01
CA VAL A 311 2.01 24.20 -2.76
C VAL A 311 3.22 24.47 -1.86
N VAL A 312 3.32 23.72 -0.77
CA VAL A 312 4.42 23.86 0.20
C VAL A 312 5.00 22.49 0.53
N ALA A 313 6.28 22.44 0.82
CA ALA A 313 6.95 21.19 1.16
C ALA A 313 6.47 20.63 2.53
N ASP A 314 6.30 21.50 3.52
CA ASP A 314 5.73 21.15 4.83
C ASP A 314 5.26 22.44 5.54
N LEU A 315 4.43 22.29 6.58
CA LEU A 315 3.86 23.38 7.36
C LEU A 315 4.27 23.30 8.83
N ALA A 316 4.67 24.44 9.38
CA ALA A 316 4.69 24.60 10.82
C ALA A 316 3.24 24.69 11.35
N PRO A 317 2.92 24.09 12.50
CA PRO A 317 1.60 24.26 13.10
C PRO A 317 1.37 25.73 13.45
N PRO A 318 0.11 26.24 13.34
CA PRO A 318 -0.18 27.61 13.74
C PRO A 318 0.09 27.83 15.22
N THR A 319 0.52 29.03 15.57
CA THR A 319 0.84 29.41 16.96
C THR A 319 -0.40 29.72 17.81
N ARG A 320 -1.54 29.94 17.16
CA ARG A 320 -2.84 30.21 17.78
C ARG A 320 -3.95 29.57 16.96
N PRO A 321 -5.03 29.06 17.60
CA PRO A 321 -6.22 28.66 16.87
C PRO A 321 -6.79 29.84 16.07
N CYS A 322 -7.32 29.56 14.89
CA CYS A 322 -8.06 30.55 14.12
C CYS A 322 -9.39 30.85 14.85
N GLY A 323 -9.56 32.04 15.38
CA GLY A 323 -10.70 32.38 16.25
C GLY A 323 -12.09 32.17 15.62
N ALA A 324 -12.21 32.37 14.30
CA ALA A 324 -13.46 32.16 13.55
C ALA A 324 -13.79 30.66 13.36
N VAL A 325 -12.81 29.77 13.44
CA VAL A 325 -12.96 28.33 13.14
C VAL A 325 -13.64 27.55 14.26
N ALA A 326 -13.63 28.02 15.49
CA ALA A 326 -14.20 27.29 16.63
C ALA A 326 -15.71 26.99 16.45
N ALA A 327 -16.48 27.97 15.99
CA ALA A 327 -17.92 27.79 15.70
C ALA A 327 -18.14 26.83 14.53
N TRP A 328 -17.31 26.90 13.49
CA TRP A 328 -17.30 25.97 12.38
C TRP A 328 -17.01 24.53 12.83
N ALA A 329 -15.95 24.31 13.58
CA ALA A 329 -15.57 22.99 14.12
C ALA A 329 -16.67 22.39 15.01
N ALA A 330 -17.40 23.22 15.78
CA ALA A 330 -18.54 22.78 16.57
C ALA A 330 -19.69 22.29 15.69
N ARG A 331 -20.05 23.04 14.64
CA ARG A 331 -21.08 22.64 13.66
C ARG A 331 -20.72 21.32 12.95
N VAL A 332 -19.47 21.18 12.56
CA VAL A 332 -18.95 19.95 11.93
C VAL A 332 -19.09 18.76 12.88
N ARG A 333 -18.69 18.92 14.13
CA ARG A 333 -18.83 17.87 15.15
C ARG A 333 -20.27 17.45 15.36
N GLU A 334 -21.19 18.41 15.52
CA GLU A 334 -22.62 18.14 15.68
C GLU A 334 -23.20 17.36 14.49
N ALA A 335 -22.84 17.76 13.26
CA ALA A 335 -23.25 17.06 12.04
C ALA A 335 -22.74 15.61 12.01
N CYS A 336 -21.49 15.38 12.38
CA CYS A 336 -20.91 14.04 12.42
C CYS A 336 -21.54 13.16 13.51
N GLU A 337 -21.84 13.72 14.68
CA GLU A 337 -22.55 13.00 15.75
C GLU A 337 -23.97 12.61 15.31
N LEU A 338 -24.67 13.51 14.64
CA LEU A 338 -26.01 13.23 14.11
C LEU A 338 -25.95 12.14 13.04
N ALA A 339 -25.02 12.24 12.09
CA ALA A 339 -24.81 11.25 11.06
C ALA A 339 -24.49 9.87 11.67
N GLY A 340 -23.61 9.83 12.67
CA GLY A 340 -23.26 8.60 13.37
C GLY A 340 -24.43 7.91 14.04
N ARG A 341 -25.32 8.67 14.69
CA ARG A 341 -26.57 8.13 15.28
C ARG A 341 -27.49 7.56 14.20
N ARG A 342 -27.77 8.31 13.13
CA ARG A 342 -28.65 7.88 12.04
C ARG A 342 -28.12 6.65 11.29
N ILE A 343 -26.80 6.60 11.05
CA ILE A 343 -26.15 5.41 10.47
C ILE A 343 -26.28 4.22 11.43
N GLY A 344 -26.08 4.44 12.73
CA GLY A 344 -26.26 3.40 13.75
C GLY A 344 -27.67 2.82 13.73
N ASP A 345 -28.71 3.67 13.71
CA ASP A 345 -30.11 3.26 13.64
C ASP A 345 -30.45 2.50 12.34
N LEU A 346 -29.92 2.99 11.20
CA LEU A 346 -30.10 2.32 9.91
C LEU A 346 -29.50 0.91 9.90
N LEU A 347 -28.30 0.76 10.42
CA LEU A 347 -27.63 -0.54 10.50
C LEU A 347 -28.30 -1.50 11.49
N ALA A 348 -28.79 -0.99 12.62
CA ALA A 348 -29.52 -1.80 13.61
C ALA A 348 -30.86 -2.32 13.07
N ALA A 349 -31.48 -1.62 12.10
CA ALA A 349 -32.69 -2.06 11.42
C ALA A 349 -32.44 -3.02 10.24
N GLY A 350 -31.18 -3.21 9.84
CA GLY A 350 -30.78 -4.06 8.71
C GLY A 350 -30.63 -5.53 9.05
N SER A 351 -30.15 -6.30 8.08
CA SER A 351 -29.90 -7.76 8.25
C SER A 351 -28.71 -8.07 9.15
N GLY A 352 -27.84 -7.10 9.40
CA GLY A 352 -26.58 -7.31 10.13
C GLY A 352 -25.51 -8.09 9.34
N ARG A 353 -25.73 -8.39 8.06
CA ARG A 353 -24.83 -9.23 7.23
C ARG A 353 -24.29 -8.53 6.00
N THR A 354 -24.05 -7.23 6.08
CA THR A 354 -23.49 -6.48 4.98
C THR A 354 -21.98 -6.27 5.13
N MET A 355 -21.32 -5.84 4.04
CA MET A 355 -19.90 -5.43 4.09
C MET A 355 -19.65 -4.36 5.16
N ILE A 356 -20.62 -3.48 5.42
CA ILE A 356 -20.52 -2.41 6.42
C ILE A 356 -20.55 -2.98 7.84
N ASP A 357 -21.44 -3.94 8.09
CA ASP A 357 -21.52 -4.63 9.38
C ASP A 357 -20.23 -5.40 9.66
N LEU A 358 -19.71 -6.10 8.64
CA LEU A 358 -18.43 -6.79 8.69
C LEU A 358 -17.28 -5.82 8.99
N ALA A 359 -17.19 -4.68 8.30
CA ALA A 359 -16.14 -3.69 8.55
C ALA A 359 -16.15 -3.18 9.99
N ARG A 360 -17.35 -2.91 10.55
CA ARG A 360 -17.51 -2.51 11.95
C ARG A 360 -17.14 -3.61 12.94
N ALA A 361 -17.45 -4.87 12.62
CA ALA A 361 -17.06 -6.02 13.43
C ALA A 361 -15.55 -6.21 13.47
N VAL A 362 -14.89 -6.18 12.31
CA VAL A 362 -13.43 -6.25 12.20
C VAL A 362 -12.76 -5.09 12.96
N ALA A 363 -13.26 -3.87 12.79
CA ALA A 363 -12.70 -2.70 13.48
C ALA A 363 -12.73 -2.83 15.01
N ARG A 364 -13.75 -3.49 15.56
CA ARG A 364 -13.90 -3.72 17.01
C ARG A 364 -13.12 -4.93 17.52
N ALA A 365 -13.06 -6.00 16.71
CA ALA A 365 -12.58 -7.31 17.18
C ALA A 365 -11.10 -7.57 16.91
N SER A 366 -10.47 -6.82 16.02
CA SER A 366 -9.05 -6.95 15.72
C SER A 366 -8.26 -5.76 16.28
N ASP A 367 -7.03 -5.97 16.70
CA ASP A 367 -6.15 -4.98 17.37
C ASP A 367 -4.88 -4.66 16.59
N GLY A 368 -4.45 -5.54 15.68
CA GLY A 368 -3.26 -5.38 14.86
C GLY A 368 -3.47 -4.49 13.62
N PRO A 369 -2.44 -4.40 12.77
CA PRO A 369 -2.52 -3.67 11.51
C PRO A 369 -3.63 -4.21 10.60
N LEU A 370 -4.27 -3.31 9.85
CA LEU A 370 -5.28 -3.66 8.85
C LEU A 370 -4.73 -3.53 7.43
N VAL A 371 -5.11 -4.48 6.56
CA VAL A 371 -4.93 -4.36 5.12
C VAL A 371 -6.31 -4.40 4.46
N LEU A 372 -6.72 -3.30 3.85
CA LEU A 372 -8.03 -3.16 3.25
C LEU A 372 -7.95 -3.27 1.73
N GLY A 373 -8.67 -4.22 1.16
CA GLY A 373 -8.80 -4.35 -0.29
C GLY A 373 -9.30 -3.05 -0.92
N ALA A 374 -8.71 -2.66 -2.04
CA ALA A 374 -8.92 -1.37 -2.70
C ALA A 374 -10.33 -1.15 -3.30
N SER A 375 -11.20 -2.15 -3.24
CA SER A 375 -12.58 -2.16 -3.72
C SER A 375 -13.58 -1.71 -2.63
N ASN A 376 -14.65 -2.50 -2.39
CA ASN A 376 -15.67 -2.23 -1.36
C ASN A 376 -15.12 -2.21 0.08
N PRO A 377 -14.16 -3.06 0.49
CA PRO A 377 -13.70 -3.05 1.87
C PRO A 377 -13.25 -1.68 2.36
N VAL A 378 -12.29 -1.04 1.67
CA VAL A 378 -11.81 0.28 2.08
C VAL A 378 -12.92 1.34 2.13
N ARG A 379 -13.92 1.23 1.24
CA ARG A 379 -15.07 2.14 1.20
C ARG A 379 -16.05 1.91 2.35
N ALA A 380 -16.24 0.66 2.77
CA ALA A 380 -17.08 0.34 3.92
C ALA A 380 -16.47 0.87 5.22
N PHE A 381 -15.15 0.78 5.36
CA PHE A 381 -14.43 1.39 6.48
C PHE A 381 -14.55 2.92 6.46
N ASP A 382 -14.29 3.56 5.34
CA ASP A 382 -14.41 5.02 5.15
C ASP A 382 -15.82 5.55 5.49
N LEU A 383 -16.85 4.79 5.09
CA LEU A 383 -18.22 5.22 5.19
C LEU A 383 -18.83 5.03 6.59
N ALA A 384 -18.40 4.03 7.35
CA ALA A 384 -19.13 3.60 8.53
C ALA A 384 -18.31 3.18 9.75
N VAL A 385 -16.99 3.25 9.67
CA VAL A 385 -16.11 2.99 10.83
C VAL A 385 -15.66 4.32 11.42
N PRO A 386 -16.07 4.66 12.64
CA PRO A 386 -15.85 6.01 13.18
C PRO A 386 -14.42 6.27 13.64
N SER A 387 -13.67 5.23 13.99
CA SER A 387 -12.29 5.37 14.46
C SER A 387 -11.52 4.05 14.33
N LEU A 388 -10.22 4.19 14.07
CA LEU A 388 -9.23 3.11 14.10
C LEU A 388 -8.00 3.58 14.89
N GLU A 389 -8.24 4.12 16.08
CA GLU A 389 -7.23 4.76 16.90
C GLU A 389 -6.01 3.85 17.16
N GLY A 390 -4.81 4.40 16.94
CA GLY A 390 -3.54 3.70 17.18
C GLY A 390 -3.20 2.59 16.19
N ARG A 391 -4.02 2.35 15.16
CA ARG A 391 -3.82 1.24 14.21
C ARG A 391 -3.21 1.71 12.90
N ALA A 392 -2.24 0.95 12.41
CA ALA A 392 -1.77 1.08 11.04
C ALA A 392 -2.80 0.48 10.07
N VAL A 393 -3.22 1.26 9.08
CA VAL A 393 -4.14 0.82 8.02
C VAL A 393 -3.46 0.97 6.68
N HIS A 394 -3.42 -0.11 5.92
CA HIS A 394 -2.80 -0.18 4.60
C HIS A 394 -3.84 -0.55 3.53
N SER A 395 -3.65 -0.08 2.32
CA SER A 395 -4.45 -0.47 1.15
C SER A 395 -3.63 -0.18 -0.10
N ASN A 396 -3.76 -0.99 -1.14
CA ASN A 396 -3.09 -0.74 -2.42
C ASN A 396 -3.85 0.36 -3.18
N ARG A 397 -3.61 1.63 -2.79
CA ARG A 397 -4.27 2.81 -3.35
C ARG A 397 -3.43 3.53 -4.41
N GLY A 398 -2.20 3.06 -4.67
CA GLY A 398 -1.36 3.57 -5.75
C GLY A 398 -2.07 3.54 -7.09
N GLN A 399 -2.60 2.38 -7.46
CA GLN A 399 -3.45 2.15 -8.63
C GLN A 399 -4.83 1.61 -8.29
N ALA A 400 -5.08 1.29 -7.03
CA ALA A 400 -6.33 0.74 -6.53
C ALA A 400 -6.75 -0.57 -7.23
N GLY A 401 -5.79 -1.38 -7.66
CA GLY A 401 -5.99 -2.71 -8.22
C GLY A 401 -6.44 -3.72 -7.17
N ILE A 402 -7.01 -4.83 -7.62
CA ILE A 402 -7.34 -5.99 -6.75
C ILE A 402 -6.22 -7.03 -6.71
N ASP A 403 -5.22 -6.87 -7.55
CA ASP A 403 -4.05 -7.73 -7.67
C ASP A 403 -3.15 -7.63 -6.43
N GLY A 404 -2.52 -8.74 -6.06
CA GLY A 404 -1.50 -8.82 -5.01
C GLY A 404 -1.94 -8.43 -3.60
N THR A 405 -3.24 -8.40 -3.29
CA THR A 405 -3.71 -7.98 -1.97
C THR A 405 -3.30 -8.95 -0.86
N ILE A 406 -3.33 -10.28 -1.13
CA ILE A 406 -2.86 -11.30 -0.19
C ILE A 406 -1.35 -11.17 0.01
N ALA A 407 -0.58 -11.07 -1.08
CA ALA A 407 0.87 -10.92 -1.01
C ALA A 407 1.28 -9.64 -0.25
N THR A 408 0.61 -8.51 -0.49
CA THR A 408 0.80 -7.27 0.28
C THR A 408 0.53 -7.50 1.77
N SER A 409 -0.54 -8.23 2.11
CA SER A 409 -0.88 -8.52 3.51
C SER A 409 0.18 -9.37 4.21
N VAL A 410 0.74 -10.36 3.50
CA VAL A 410 1.90 -11.13 3.98
C VAL A 410 3.09 -10.21 4.22
N GLY A 411 3.37 -9.30 3.29
CA GLY A 411 4.47 -8.33 3.43
C GLY A 411 4.31 -7.41 4.64
N VAL A 412 3.09 -6.92 4.88
CA VAL A 412 2.79 -6.13 6.08
C VAL A 412 2.99 -6.97 7.34
N ALA A 413 2.55 -8.23 7.36
CA ALA A 413 2.73 -9.11 8.52
C ALA A 413 4.20 -9.36 8.85
N LEU A 414 5.03 -9.66 7.83
CA LEU A 414 6.47 -9.87 7.99
C LEU A 414 7.21 -8.60 8.41
N GLY A 415 6.90 -7.46 7.80
CA GLY A 415 7.52 -6.18 8.12
C GLY A 415 7.15 -5.70 9.53
N SER A 416 5.89 -5.84 9.93
CA SER A 416 5.43 -5.51 11.27
C SER A 416 6.06 -6.40 12.34
N ALA A 417 6.28 -7.69 12.06
CA ALA A 417 6.97 -8.60 12.96
C ALA A 417 8.43 -8.20 13.20
N SER A 418 9.10 -7.67 12.17
CA SER A 418 10.50 -7.23 12.24
C SER A 418 10.69 -5.93 13.04
N SER A 419 9.65 -5.08 13.13
CA SER A 419 9.66 -3.80 13.84
C SER A 419 9.07 -3.86 15.26
N ARG A 420 8.62 -5.03 15.71
CA ARG A 420 8.03 -5.21 17.05
C ARG A 420 9.03 -4.85 18.14
N SER A 421 8.82 -3.72 18.82
CA SER A 421 9.27 -3.51 20.20
C SER A 421 8.51 -4.47 21.12
N ALA A 422 9.04 -4.71 22.33
CA ALA A 422 8.52 -5.70 23.30
C ALA A 422 7.01 -5.60 23.65
N ASP A 423 6.30 -4.60 23.16
CA ASP A 423 4.88 -4.35 23.43
C ASP A 423 3.89 -4.99 22.42
N GLY A 424 4.35 -5.96 21.62
CA GLY A 424 3.54 -6.91 20.87
C GLY A 424 2.51 -6.27 19.93
N GLY A 425 2.87 -5.95 18.69
CA GLY A 425 1.88 -5.65 17.65
C GLY A 425 0.96 -6.85 17.40
N GLY A 426 -0.37 -6.63 17.35
CA GLY A 426 -1.36 -7.67 17.10
C GLY A 426 -1.21 -8.34 15.72
N ARG A 427 -1.98 -9.40 15.51
CA ARG A 427 -2.06 -10.16 14.25
C ARG A 427 -2.61 -9.26 13.13
N VAL A 428 -2.02 -9.32 11.94
CA VAL A 428 -2.53 -8.55 10.78
C VAL A 428 -3.89 -9.10 10.36
N THR A 429 -4.85 -8.21 10.11
CA THR A 429 -6.15 -8.57 9.55
C THR A 429 -6.31 -7.95 8.18
N ALA A 430 -6.41 -8.78 7.14
CA ALA A 430 -6.71 -8.37 5.78
C ALA A 430 -8.20 -8.54 5.49
N VAL A 431 -8.86 -7.53 4.93
CA VAL A 431 -10.27 -7.60 4.51
C VAL A 431 -10.35 -7.42 3.00
N MET A 432 -10.89 -8.40 2.30
CA MET A 432 -10.98 -8.38 0.84
C MET A 432 -12.25 -9.08 0.34
N GLY A 433 -12.68 -8.73 -0.88
CA GLY A 433 -13.78 -9.41 -1.57
C GLY A 433 -13.33 -10.71 -2.25
N ASP A 434 -14.31 -11.51 -2.66
CA ASP A 434 -14.12 -12.80 -3.34
C ASP A 434 -13.34 -12.67 -4.66
N LEU A 435 -13.64 -11.68 -5.51
CA LEU A 435 -12.88 -11.45 -6.74
C LEU A 435 -11.42 -11.08 -6.45
N THR A 436 -11.16 -10.32 -5.39
CA THR A 436 -9.80 -9.98 -4.97
C THR A 436 -9.03 -11.21 -4.51
N LEU A 437 -9.67 -12.07 -3.70
CA LEU A 437 -9.07 -13.32 -3.25
C LEU A 437 -8.79 -14.26 -4.43
N CYS A 438 -9.75 -14.46 -5.31
CA CYS A 438 -9.58 -15.32 -6.49
C CYS A 438 -8.49 -14.81 -7.43
N HIS A 439 -8.37 -13.49 -7.61
CA HIS A 439 -7.34 -12.88 -8.45
C HIS A 439 -5.92 -13.10 -7.90
N ASP A 440 -5.76 -13.18 -6.59
CA ASP A 440 -4.47 -13.33 -5.91
C ASP A 440 -4.32 -14.68 -5.17
N ALA A 441 -5.10 -15.68 -5.54
CA ALA A 441 -5.18 -16.96 -4.83
C ALA A 441 -3.82 -17.69 -4.74
N SER A 442 -2.93 -17.56 -5.75
CA SER A 442 -1.59 -18.14 -5.71
C SER A 442 -0.77 -17.66 -4.51
N SER A 443 -1.01 -16.44 -4.02
CA SER A 443 -0.34 -15.87 -2.86
C SER A 443 -0.72 -16.53 -1.53
N LEU A 444 -1.75 -17.39 -1.49
CA LEU A 444 -2.04 -18.23 -0.32
C LEU A 444 -0.89 -19.20 -0.03
N ALA A 445 -0.22 -19.74 -1.08
CA ALA A 445 0.98 -20.55 -0.91
C ALA A 445 2.11 -19.77 -0.21
N LEU A 446 2.27 -18.48 -0.55
CA LEU A 446 3.24 -17.60 0.09
C LEU A 446 2.89 -17.36 1.56
N ALA A 447 1.62 -17.11 1.88
CA ALA A 447 1.15 -16.93 3.24
C ALA A 447 1.45 -18.18 4.10
N ALA A 448 1.15 -19.36 3.58
CA ALA A 448 1.44 -20.64 4.24
C ALA A 448 2.95 -20.87 4.44
N ALA A 449 3.76 -20.67 3.39
CA ALA A 449 5.20 -20.90 3.44
C ALA A 449 5.93 -19.95 4.41
N THR A 450 5.39 -18.76 4.64
CA THR A 450 5.96 -17.77 5.56
C THR A 450 5.43 -17.90 6.99
N HIS A 451 4.45 -18.77 7.25
CA HIS A 451 3.77 -18.90 8.55
C HIS A 451 3.35 -17.53 9.12
N SER A 452 2.90 -16.62 8.24
CA SER A 452 2.61 -15.24 8.62
C SER A 452 1.43 -15.16 9.61
N ASP A 453 1.56 -14.29 10.61
CA ASP A 453 0.48 -13.97 11.55
C ASP A 453 -0.58 -13.12 10.85
N LEU A 454 -1.45 -13.77 10.08
CA LEU A 454 -2.38 -13.13 9.17
C LEU A 454 -3.77 -13.77 9.22
N ASP A 455 -4.80 -12.97 9.45
CA ASP A 455 -6.19 -13.30 9.19
C ASP A 455 -6.63 -12.67 7.87
N ILE A 456 -7.13 -13.51 6.96
CA ILE A 456 -7.71 -13.09 5.68
C ILE A 456 -9.23 -13.21 5.81
N VAL A 457 -9.89 -12.08 6.07
CA VAL A 457 -11.35 -12.00 6.12
C VAL A 457 -11.86 -11.82 4.68
N LEU A 458 -12.43 -12.90 4.16
CA LEU A 458 -13.06 -12.96 2.86
C LEU A 458 -14.51 -12.52 2.97
N ALA A 459 -14.80 -11.28 2.60
CA ALA A 459 -16.14 -10.75 2.48
C ALA A 459 -16.72 -11.14 1.13
N ASP A 460 -17.50 -12.22 1.10
CA ASP A 460 -18.03 -12.83 -0.11
C ASP A 460 -19.44 -12.30 -0.41
N ASP A 461 -19.55 -11.41 -1.39
CA ASP A 461 -20.83 -10.93 -1.92
C ASP A 461 -21.21 -11.59 -3.26
N ASN A 462 -20.53 -12.71 -3.58
CA ASN A 462 -20.69 -13.49 -4.79
C ASN A 462 -20.45 -12.68 -6.07
N GLY A 463 -19.34 -11.94 -6.12
CA GLY A 463 -18.84 -11.27 -7.32
C GLY A 463 -18.59 -9.77 -7.19
N GLY A 464 -18.84 -9.03 -8.28
CA GLY A 464 -18.49 -7.62 -8.40
C GLY A 464 -19.50 -6.65 -7.75
N GLY A 465 -19.87 -6.82 -6.48
CA GLY A 465 -20.86 -5.99 -5.78
C GLY A 465 -20.54 -4.49 -5.78
N ILE A 466 -19.29 -4.10 -5.95
CA ILE A 466 -18.91 -2.68 -6.06
C ILE A 466 -19.61 -1.99 -7.24
N PHE A 467 -19.77 -2.66 -8.38
CA PHE A 467 -20.38 -2.06 -9.56
C PHE A 467 -21.86 -1.72 -9.36
N ALA A 468 -22.55 -2.42 -8.43
CA ALA A 468 -23.91 -2.10 -8.04
C ALA A 468 -24.02 -0.77 -7.25
N THR A 469 -22.93 -0.33 -6.63
CA THR A 469 -22.89 0.96 -5.91
C THR A 469 -22.55 2.15 -6.81
N LEU A 470 -22.19 1.88 -8.06
CA LEU A 470 -21.86 2.86 -9.10
C LEU A 470 -23.02 3.01 -10.09
N GLU A 471 -22.89 3.92 -11.05
CA GLU A 471 -23.87 4.18 -12.11
C GLU A 471 -24.24 2.94 -12.91
N HIS A 472 -23.36 1.95 -13.02
CA HIS A 472 -23.57 0.69 -13.74
C HIS A 472 -24.67 -0.18 -13.13
N GLY A 473 -24.85 -0.11 -11.79
CA GLY A 473 -25.90 -0.86 -11.10
C GLY A 473 -27.31 -0.43 -11.47
N ALA A 474 -27.49 0.84 -11.85
CA ALA A 474 -28.78 1.39 -12.27
C ALA A 474 -28.97 1.36 -13.80
N ALA A 475 -27.88 1.44 -14.57
CA ALA A 475 -27.91 1.56 -16.03
C ALA A 475 -28.01 0.21 -16.77
N ALA A 476 -27.43 -0.85 -16.20
CA ALA A 476 -27.41 -2.18 -16.82
C ALA A 476 -28.71 -2.95 -16.52
N SER A 477 -29.21 -3.74 -17.49
CA SER A 477 -30.19 -4.77 -17.18
C SER A 477 -29.58 -5.82 -16.25
N ARG A 478 -30.41 -6.55 -15.50
CA ARG A 478 -29.92 -7.56 -14.55
C ARG A 478 -29.03 -8.60 -15.23
N ASP A 479 -29.45 -9.12 -16.39
CA ASP A 479 -28.67 -10.12 -17.12
C ASP A 479 -27.34 -9.57 -17.64
N ALA A 480 -27.29 -8.32 -18.09
CA ALA A 480 -26.08 -7.65 -18.50
C ALA A 480 -25.16 -7.38 -17.29
N TYR A 481 -25.74 -6.96 -16.17
CA TYR A 481 -24.98 -6.76 -14.94
C TYR A 481 -24.33 -8.07 -14.46
N ASP A 482 -25.11 -9.14 -14.31
CA ASP A 482 -24.64 -10.43 -13.81
C ASP A 482 -23.54 -11.01 -14.71
N ARG A 483 -23.67 -10.81 -16.02
CA ARG A 483 -22.70 -11.32 -17.02
C ARG A 483 -21.39 -10.54 -17.06
N TRP A 484 -21.42 -9.21 -17.01
CA TRP A 484 -20.27 -8.38 -17.32
C TRP A 484 -19.64 -7.69 -16.11
N PHE A 485 -20.38 -7.53 -15.04
CA PHE A 485 -19.95 -6.85 -13.81
C PHE A 485 -20.01 -7.76 -12.58
N GLY A 486 -21.04 -8.58 -12.48
CA GLY A 486 -21.28 -9.49 -11.36
C GLY A 486 -20.18 -10.53 -11.22
N LEU A 487 -19.83 -11.24 -12.29
CA LEU A 487 -18.76 -12.24 -12.34
C LEU A 487 -18.78 -13.20 -11.15
N ALA A 488 -19.95 -13.75 -10.81
CA ALA A 488 -20.09 -14.68 -9.69
C ALA A 488 -19.10 -15.84 -9.81
N GLN A 489 -18.45 -16.21 -8.71
CA GLN A 489 -17.45 -17.27 -8.63
C GLN A 489 -18.04 -18.51 -7.95
N SER A 490 -17.77 -19.71 -8.50
CA SER A 490 -18.15 -20.98 -7.90
C SER A 490 -16.90 -21.63 -7.26
N VAL A 491 -16.37 -21.02 -6.22
CA VAL A 491 -15.17 -21.50 -5.53
C VAL A 491 -15.53 -22.11 -4.20
N ASP A 492 -15.05 -23.33 -3.93
CA ASP A 492 -15.03 -23.90 -2.59
C ASP A 492 -13.83 -23.33 -1.83
N TYR A 493 -14.07 -22.29 -1.03
CA TYR A 493 -13.01 -21.60 -0.29
C TYR A 493 -12.37 -22.45 0.80
N ALA A 494 -13.12 -23.43 1.37
CA ALA A 494 -12.56 -24.36 2.35
C ALA A 494 -11.57 -25.32 1.69
N ALA A 495 -11.94 -25.87 0.53
CA ALA A 495 -11.05 -26.70 -0.26
C ALA A 495 -9.83 -25.92 -0.75
N LEU A 496 -10.03 -24.68 -1.20
CA LEU A 496 -8.93 -23.79 -1.64
C LEU A 496 -7.94 -23.50 -0.52
N ALA A 497 -8.41 -23.12 0.67
CA ALA A 497 -7.57 -22.88 1.83
C ALA A 497 -6.76 -24.14 2.20
N THR A 498 -7.43 -25.30 2.24
CA THR A 498 -6.80 -26.60 2.52
C THR A 498 -5.71 -26.94 1.50
N ALA A 499 -5.97 -26.74 0.21
CA ALA A 499 -5.02 -27.03 -0.87
C ALA A 499 -3.73 -26.21 -0.75
N TYR A 500 -3.80 -25.00 -0.20
CA TYR A 500 -2.66 -24.12 0.03
C TYR A 500 -2.06 -24.22 1.46
N GLY A 501 -2.62 -25.06 2.33
CA GLY A 501 -2.13 -25.20 3.71
C GLY A 501 -2.46 -24.02 4.62
N VAL A 502 -3.53 -23.28 4.31
CA VAL A 502 -4.05 -22.17 5.11
C VAL A 502 -5.20 -22.69 5.97
N SER A 503 -5.23 -22.34 7.26
CA SER A 503 -6.35 -22.72 8.12
C SER A 503 -7.63 -22.00 7.70
N PHE A 504 -8.79 -22.66 7.87
CA PHE A 504 -10.08 -22.15 7.41
C PHE A 504 -11.07 -22.05 8.57
N ALA A 505 -11.84 -20.97 8.57
CA ALA A 505 -13.00 -20.76 9.42
C ALA A 505 -14.13 -20.12 8.60
N ARG A 506 -15.38 -20.29 9.06
CA ARG A 506 -16.55 -19.63 8.48
C ARG A 506 -17.25 -18.81 9.56
N ALA A 507 -17.68 -17.61 9.19
CA ALA A 507 -18.47 -16.72 10.03
C ALA A 507 -19.72 -16.28 9.26
N ASP A 508 -20.88 -16.70 9.67
CA ASP A 508 -22.16 -16.32 9.05
C ASP A 508 -22.75 -15.04 9.67
N THR A 509 -22.20 -14.59 10.81
CA THR A 509 -22.61 -13.35 11.50
C THR A 509 -21.39 -12.52 11.94
N PRO A 510 -21.58 -11.20 12.17
CA PRO A 510 -20.52 -10.34 12.73
C PRO A 510 -20.04 -10.77 14.13
N GLU A 511 -20.90 -11.39 14.92
CA GLU A 511 -20.58 -11.90 16.26
C GLU A 511 -19.66 -13.12 16.17
N GLU A 512 -19.95 -14.05 15.25
CA GLU A 512 -19.09 -15.21 14.97
C GLU A 512 -17.72 -14.74 14.45
N LEU A 513 -17.71 -13.77 13.51
CA LEU A 513 -16.47 -13.17 13.02
C LEU A 513 -15.65 -12.58 14.16
N SER A 514 -16.30 -11.81 15.04
CA SER A 514 -15.65 -11.22 16.20
C SER A 514 -15.06 -12.26 17.14
N SER A 515 -15.80 -13.36 17.38
CA SER A 515 -15.34 -14.47 18.20
C SER A 515 -14.13 -15.18 17.60
N ILE A 516 -14.13 -15.40 16.28
CA ILE A 516 -13.01 -16.02 15.56
C ILE A 516 -11.77 -15.10 15.61
N LEU A 517 -11.92 -13.80 15.37
CA LEU A 517 -10.82 -12.83 15.39
C LEU A 517 -10.19 -12.70 16.80
N ALA A 518 -10.97 -12.87 17.85
CA ALA A 518 -10.49 -12.86 19.23
C ALA A 518 -9.65 -14.11 19.60
N THR A 519 -9.66 -15.17 18.77
CA THR A 519 -8.87 -16.38 19.01
C THR A 519 -7.54 -16.33 18.26
N SER A 520 -6.45 -16.71 18.92
CA SER A 520 -5.17 -16.90 18.23
C SER A 520 -5.23 -18.12 17.32
N ALA A 521 -4.50 -18.06 16.20
CA ALA A 521 -4.31 -19.19 15.29
C ALA A 521 -2.83 -19.29 14.89
N PRO A 522 -2.27 -20.49 14.75
CA PRO A 522 -0.91 -20.64 14.25
C PRO A 522 -0.89 -20.38 12.73
N GLY A 523 -0.05 -19.45 12.29
CA GLY A 523 0.11 -19.12 10.87
C GLY A 523 -1.12 -18.45 10.24
N PRO A 524 -1.25 -18.44 8.91
CA PRO A 524 -2.33 -17.75 8.21
C PRO A 524 -3.67 -18.47 8.36
N ARG A 525 -4.74 -17.69 8.47
CA ARG A 525 -6.11 -18.20 8.56
C ARG A 525 -7.01 -17.43 7.57
N MET A 526 -7.78 -18.16 6.77
CA MET A 526 -8.85 -17.62 5.94
C MET A 526 -10.17 -17.71 6.71
N ILE A 527 -10.87 -16.60 6.81
CA ILE A 527 -12.19 -16.51 7.45
C ILE A 527 -13.21 -16.14 6.38
N HIS A 528 -14.00 -17.10 5.93
CA HIS A 528 -15.06 -16.88 4.95
C HIS A 528 -16.28 -16.25 5.63
N ALA A 529 -16.62 -15.05 5.24
CA ALA A 529 -17.76 -14.29 5.73
C ALA A 529 -18.69 -13.93 4.56
N PRO A 530 -19.75 -14.70 4.31
CA PRO A 530 -20.75 -14.35 3.31
C PRO A 530 -21.45 -13.04 3.68
N VAL A 531 -21.54 -12.12 2.73
CA VAL A 531 -22.19 -10.81 2.93
C VAL A 531 -23.25 -10.57 1.86
N GLU A 532 -24.29 -9.83 2.25
CA GLU A 532 -25.35 -9.44 1.33
C GLU A 532 -24.92 -8.28 0.45
N ARG A 533 -25.29 -8.32 -0.84
CA ARG A 533 -25.15 -7.19 -1.75
C ARG A 533 -26.14 -6.08 -1.33
N ALA A 534 -25.65 -5.07 -0.65
CA ALA A 534 -26.46 -4.01 -0.07
C ALA A 534 -26.19 -2.65 -0.72
N ALA A 535 -26.24 -2.56 -2.06
CA ALA A 535 -26.03 -1.30 -2.78
C ALA A 535 -26.99 -0.18 -2.30
N HIS A 536 -28.24 -0.53 -1.95
CA HIS A 536 -29.22 0.40 -1.39
C HIS A 536 -28.77 1.00 -0.06
N LEU A 537 -28.04 0.23 0.77
CA LEU A 537 -27.52 0.70 2.06
C LEU A 537 -26.47 1.80 1.87
N TYR A 538 -25.58 1.64 0.89
CA TYR A 538 -24.62 2.69 0.54
C TYR A 538 -25.31 3.97 0.07
N GLY A 539 -26.42 3.84 -0.67
CA GLY A 539 -27.29 4.96 -1.05
C GLY A 539 -27.90 5.65 0.16
N ALA A 540 -28.55 4.88 1.04
CA ALA A 540 -29.20 5.39 2.25
C ALA A 540 -28.21 6.10 3.19
N ILE A 541 -27.01 5.55 3.38
CA ILE A 541 -25.96 6.20 4.18
C ILE A 541 -25.52 7.51 3.52
N ARG A 542 -25.29 7.55 2.21
CA ARG A 542 -24.98 8.81 1.51
C ARG A 542 -26.08 9.86 1.65
N ASP A 543 -27.34 9.45 1.68
CA ASP A 543 -28.46 10.38 1.89
C ASP A 543 -28.51 10.92 3.32
N ILE A 544 -28.15 10.11 4.33
CA ILE A 544 -27.96 10.57 5.71
C ILE A 544 -26.80 11.58 5.80
N LEU A 545 -25.73 11.39 5.00
CA LEU A 545 -24.55 12.23 5.00
C LEU A 545 -24.73 13.55 4.22
N ARG A 546 -25.81 13.71 3.44
CA ARG A 546 -26.17 14.95 2.72
C ARG A 546 -26.98 15.90 3.59
#